data_9137126537c7f32c58b3b89fa54a3574
#
_entry.id   9137126537c7f32c58b3b89fa54a3574
#
_cell.length_a   1.000
_cell.length_b   1.000
_cell.length_c   1.000
_cell.angle_alpha   90.00
_cell.angle_beta   90.00
_cell.angle_gamma   90.00
#
_symmetry.space_group_name_H-M   'P 1'
#
loop_
_entity.id
_entity.type
_entity.pdbx_description
1 polymer ?
#
loop_
_entity_poly.entity_id
_entity_poly.type
_entity_poly.pdbx_seq_one_letter_code
_entity_poly.pdbx_strand_id
1 'polypeptide(L)'
;MMTPEPVILPPDATVAEALARVRDSDLSPALAAQVYVVRAPFETPTGRYLGVAHFQRLLREPPSTLVSAVLDSELEPVGPEAPLAQVTRYFATYNLVALPVVDEGDHLLGAVTVDDVIDHMLPEDWRDSDDDTDDEAVTRGA
;
A
#
# COMPACT_ATOMS: atom_id res chain seq x y z
N MET A 1 8.00 -4.50 8.61
CA MET A 1 7.90 -3.67 7.41
C MET A 1 6.46 -3.41 6.97
N MET A 2 5.58 -4.37 7.08
CA MET A 2 4.20 -4.19 6.64
C MET A 2 3.41 -3.30 7.59
N THR A 3 2.56 -2.46 7.00
CA THR A 3 1.62 -1.66 7.76
C THR A 3 0.38 -2.50 8.06
N PRO A 4 -0.06 -2.56 9.32
CA PRO A 4 -1.08 -3.55 9.70
C PRO A 4 -2.51 -3.25 9.27
N GLU A 5 -2.84 -2.04 8.85
CA GLU A 5 -4.24 -1.72 8.63
C GLU A 5 -4.55 -1.04 7.30
N PRO A 6 -4.30 -1.72 6.17
CA PRO A 6 -4.76 -1.20 4.89
C PRO A 6 -6.29 -1.28 4.80
N VAL A 7 -6.87 -0.54 3.85
CA VAL A 7 -8.30 -0.64 3.58
C VAL A 7 -8.57 -1.91 2.77
N ILE A 8 -9.38 -2.79 3.33
CA ILE A 8 -9.69 -4.09 2.73
C ILE A 8 -11.19 -4.20 2.55
N LEU A 9 -11.64 -4.53 1.35
CA LEU A 9 -13.06 -4.61 1.03
C LEU A 9 -13.36 -5.86 0.19
N PRO A 10 -14.62 -6.33 0.23
CA PRO A 10 -15.06 -7.40 -0.67
C PRO A 10 -15.28 -6.87 -2.09
N PRO A 11 -15.31 -7.76 -3.09
CA PRO A 11 -15.46 -7.33 -4.49
C PRO A 11 -16.83 -6.69 -4.80
N ASP A 12 -17.84 -6.97 -4.00
CA ASP A 12 -19.17 -6.40 -4.20
C ASP A 12 -19.39 -5.11 -3.41
N ALA A 13 -18.36 -4.58 -2.77
CA ALA A 13 -18.44 -3.26 -2.17
C ALA A 13 -18.55 -2.22 -3.28
N THR A 14 -19.23 -1.10 -2.98
CA THR A 14 -19.39 -0.03 -3.95
C THR A 14 -18.26 0.98 -3.84
N VAL A 15 -18.11 1.80 -4.88
CA VAL A 15 -17.17 2.91 -4.87
C VAL A 15 -17.49 3.85 -3.71
N ALA A 16 -18.78 4.08 -3.43
CA ALA A 16 -19.17 4.94 -2.30
C ALA A 16 -18.65 4.37 -0.97
N GLU A 17 -18.76 3.06 -0.77
CA GLU A 17 -18.24 2.43 0.44
C GLU A 17 -16.72 2.56 0.53
N ALA A 18 -16.05 2.37 -0.60
CA ALA A 18 -14.59 2.49 -0.64
C ALA A 18 -14.15 3.91 -0.29
N LEU A 19 -14.81 4.91 -0.86
CA LEU A 19 -14.48 6.30 -0.56
C LEU A 19 -14.75 6.65 0.90
N ALA A 20 -15.80 6.08 1.47
CA ALA A 20 -16.09 6.29 2.89
C ALA A 20 -14.97 5.72 3.77
N ARG A 21 -14.42 4.57 3.40
CA ARG A 21 -13.34 3.95 4.17
C ARG A 21 -12.04 4.75 4.06
N VAL A 22 -11.72 5.28 2.88
CA VAL A 22 -10.47 6.03 2.73
C VAL A 22 -10.53 7.41 3.37
N ARG A 23 -11.71 7.87 3.77
CA ARG A 23 -11.86 9.14 4.48
C ARG A 23 -11.56 9.03 5.96
N ASP A 24 -11.32 7.83 6.45
CA ASP A 24 -11.01 7.62 7.86
C ASP A 24 -9.76 8.40 8.22
N SER A 25 -9.89 9.29 9.21
CA SER A 25 -8.79 10.17 9.59
C SER A 25 -7.62 9.43 10.24
N ASP A 26 -7.84 8.18 10.66
CA ASP A 26 -6.78 7.38 11.26
C ASP A 26 -5.87 6.72 10.22
N LEU A 27 -6.27 6.76 8.95
CA LEU A 27 -5.43 6.21 7.89
C LEU A 27 -4.31 7.17 7.53
N SER A 28 -3.12 6.62 7.33
CA SER A 28 -2.04 7.41 6.78
C SER A 28 -2.35 7.75 5.31
N PRO A 29 -1.78 8.83 4.77
CA PRO A 29 -2.01 9.16 3.37
C PRO A 29 -1.64 8.02 2.41
N ALA A 30 -0.58 7.28 2.71
CA ALA A 30 -0.19 6.17 1.84
C ALA A 30 -1.24 5.06 1.83
N LEU A 31 -1.82 4.74 2.99
CA LEU A 31 -2.85 3.72 3.06
C LEU A 31 -4.17 4.18 2.46
N ALA A 32 -4.43 5.47 2.50
CA ALA A 32 -5.66 6.02 1.92
C ALA A 32 -5.60 6.06 0.39
N ALA A 33 -4.44 5.81 -0.21
CA ALA A 33 -4.28 5.89 -1.66
C ALA A 33 -4.85 4.68 -2.38
N GLN A 34 -5.08 3.57 -1.68
CA GLN A 34 -5.49 2.31 -2.31
C GLN A 34 -6.46 1.55 -1.44
N VAL A 35 -7.34 0.80 -2.11
CA VAL A 35 -8.25 -0.14 -1.45
C VAL A 35 -7.90 -1.52 -1.99
N TYR A 36 -7.69 -2.48 -1.10
CA TYR A 36 -7.37 -3.85 -1.50
C TYR A 36 -8.64 -4.68 -1.46
N VAL A 37 -8.89 -5.39 -2.54
CA VAL A 37 -10.11 -6.16 -2.71
C VAL A 37 -9.78 -7.64 -2.58
N VAL A 38 -10.46 -8.32 -1.67
CA VAL A 38 -10.20 -9.72 -1.36
C VAL A 38 -11.51 -10.46 -1.16
N ARG A 39 -11.42 -11.78 -1.18
CA ARG A 39 -12.52 -12.62 -0.73
C ARG A 39 -12.44 -12.81 0.78
N ALA A 40 -13.56 -13.16 1.40
CA ALA A 40 -13.59 -13.43 2.83
C ALA A 40 -12.63 -14.55 3.19
N PRO A 41 -12.03 -14.53 4.36
CA PRO A 41 -12.16 -13.53 5.43
C PRO A 41 -11.42 -12.22 5.12
N PHE A 42 -11.80 -11.16 5.81
CA PHE A 42 -11.25 -9.83 5.54
C PHE A 42 -10.18 -9.39 6.54
N GLU A 43 -9.88 -10.22 7.51
CA GLU A 43 -8.78 -9.99 8.43
C GLU A 43 -7.56 -10.72 7.90
N THR A 44 -6.38 -10.13 8.07
CA THR A 44 -5.15 -10.71 7.52
C THR A 44 -4.68 -11.90 8.35
N PRO A 45 -4.25 -12.99 7.70
CA PRO A 45 -4.26 -13.19 6.26
C PRO A 45 -5.68 -13.38 5.73
N THR A 46 -6.00 -12.67 4.65
CA THR A 46 -7.35 -12.64 4.13
C THR A 46 -7.66 -13.87 3.27
N GLY A 47 -8.86 -13.92 2.70
CA GLY A 47 -9.13 -14.81 1.60
C GLY A 47 -8.35 -14.35 0.37
N ARG A 48 -8.71 -14.87 -0.80
CA ARG A 48 -7.93 -14.62 -2.00
C ARG A 48 -7.88 -13.13 -2.35
N TYR A 49 -6.67 -12.62 -2.58
CA TYR A 49 -6.47 -11.27 -3.06
C TYR A 49 -6.91 -11.17 -4.52
N LEU A 50 -7.74 -10.20 -4.83
CA LEU A 50 -8.30 -10.03 -6.16
C LEU A 50 -7.70 -8.86 -6.92
N GLY A 51 -7.27 -7.82 -6.22
CA GLY A 51 -6.67 -6.68 -6.87
C GLY A 51 -6.74 -5.44 -6.02
N VAL A 52 -6.31 -4.33 -6.59
CA VAL A 52 -6.25 -3.05 -5.91
C VAL A 52 -7.04 -2.02 -6.71
N ALA A 53 -7.78 -1.16 -6.00
CA ALA A 53 -8.45 -0.01 -6.61
C ALA A 53 -7.77 1.25 -6.08
N HIS A 54 -7.32 2.10 -6.99
CA HIS A 54 -6.64 3.32 -6.62
C HIS A 54 -7.64 4.42 -6.31
N PHE A 55 -7.33 5.21 -5.28
CA PHE A 55 -8.19 6.30 -4.85
C PHE A 55 -8.54 7.24 -6.01
N GLN A 56 -7.57 7.57 -6.84
CA GLN A 56 -7.80 8.47 -7.96
C GLN A 56 -8.81 7.90 -8.95
N ARG A 57 -8.79 6.59 -9.17
CA ARG A 57 -9.76 5.94 -10.04
C ARG A 57 -11.15 5.96 -9.41
N LEU A 58 -11.22 5.71 -8.11
CA LEU A 58 -12.49 5.71 -7.39
C LEU A 58 -13.20 7.06 -7.48
N LEU A 59 -12.45 8.14 -7.48
CA LEU A 59 -13.02 9.48 -7.56
C LEU A 59 -13.71 9.75 -8.90
N ARG A 60 -13.38 8.99 -9.93
CA ARG A 60 -13.91 9.19 -11.27
C ARG A 60 -15.08 8.28 -11.61
N GLU A 61 -15.39 7.34 -10.72
CA GLU A 61 -16.42 6.35 -11.01
C GLU A 61 -17.73 6.70 -10.32
N PRO A 62 -18.87 6.31 -10.88
CA PRO A 62 -20.14 6.51 -10.19
C PRO A 62 -20.14 5.79 -8.84
N PRO A 63 -20.80 6.37 -7.83
CA PRO A 63 -20.79 5.80 -6.49
C PRO A 63 -21.34 4.38 -6.40
N SER A 64 -22.23 4.01 -7.29
CA SER A 64 -22.86 2.68 -7.27
C SER A 64 -22.03 1.60 -7.98
N THR A 65 -20.94 1.99 -8.63
CA THR A 65 -20.06 1.03 -9.31
C THR A 65 -19.41 0.11 -8.26
N LEU A 66 -19.32 -1.18 -8.57
CA LEU A 66 -18.65 -2.10 -7.67
C LEU A 66 -17.15 -1.96 -7.80
N VAL A 67 -16.44 -2.12 -6.69
CA VAL A 67 -14.98 -1.96 -6.71
C VAL A 67 -14.32 -3.01 -7.60
N SER A 68 -14.93 -4.17 -7.78
CA SER A 68 -14.39 -5.20 -8.66
C SER A 68 -14.31 -4.75 -10.12
N ALA A 69 -15.06 -3.74 -10.50
CA ALA A 69 -15.07 -3.25 -11.87
C ALA A 69 -13.94 -2.26 -12.15
N VAL A 70 -13.22 -1.81 -11.11
CA VAL A 70 -12.21 -0.76 -11.27
C VAL A 70 -10.85 -1.19 -10.72
N LEU A 71 -10.62 -2.48 -10.66
CA LEU A 71 -9.34 -3.01 -10.16
C LEU A 71 -8.22 -2.77 -11.17
N ASP A 72 -7.05 -2.44 -10.64
CA ASP A 72 -5.84 -2.33 -11.44
C ASP A 72 -5.26 -3.73 -11.61
N SER A 73 -5.34 -4.26 -12.82
CA SER A 73 -4.86 -5.61 -13.10
C SER A 73 -3.38 -5.65 -13.47
N GLU A 74 -2.74 -4.50 -13.63
CA GLU A 74 -1.34 -4.44 -14.00
C GLU A 74 -0.41 -4.43 -12.80
N LEU A 75 -0.91 -4.00 -11.64
CA LEU A 75 -0.10 -3.95 -10.44
C LEU A 75 -0.08 -5.31 -9.78
N GLU A 76 1.09 -5.90 -9.69
CA GLU A 76 1.24 -7.20 -9.05
C GLU A 76 1.66 -7.04 -7.59
N PRO A 77 1.10 -7.87 -6.69
CA PRO A 77 1.52 -7.85 -5.30
C PRO A 77 2.92 -8.41 -5.14
N VAL A 78 3.56 -8.10 -4.03
CA VAL A 78 4.87 -8.67 -3.71
C VAL A 78 4.71 -9.71 -2.60
N GLY A 79 5.67 -10.65 -2.52
CA GLY A 79 5.70 -11.61 -1.45
C GLY A 79 6.35 -11.04 -0.20
N PRO A 80 6.16 -11.69 0.96
CA PRO A 80 6.72 -11.18 2.21
C PRO A 80 8.24 -11.23 2.24
N GLU A 81 8.85 -12.03 1.37
CA GLU A 81 10.29 -12.17 1.32
C GLU A 81 10.91 -11.46 0.13
N ALA A 82 10.14 -10.60 -0.54
CA ALA A 82 10.67 -9.87 -1.70
C ALA A 82 11.86 -9.00 -1.26
N PRO A 83 12.95 -9.02 -2.03
CA PRO A 83 14.12 -8.20 -1.69
C PRO A 83 13.77 -6.72 -1.69
N LEU A 84 14.41 -5.98 -0.80
CA LEU A 84 14.19 -4.54 -0.70
C LEU A 84 14.42 -3.84 -2.04
N ALA A 85 15.43 -4.27 -2.79
CA ALA A 85 15.73 -3.68 -4.09
C ALA A 85 14.56 -3.85 -5.07
N GLN A 86 13.90 -5.00 -5.04
CA GLN A 86 12.74 -5.25 -5.90
C GLN A 86 11.57 -4.36 -5.52
N VAL A 87 11.30 -4.26 -4.23
CA VAL A 87 10.21 -3.44 -3.72
C VAL A 87 10.45 -1.97 -4.07
N THR A 88 11.68 -1.50 -3.87
CA THR A 88 12.06 -0.13 -4.19
C THR A 88 11.85 0.17 -5.67
N ARG A 89 12.25 -0.77 -6.52
CA ARG A 89 12.09 -0.61 -7.97
C ARG A 89 10.63 -0.54 -8.36
N TYR A 90 9.78 -1.32 -7.71
CA TYR A 90 8.35 -1.30 -7.95
C TYR A 90 7.75 0.07 -7.65
N PHE A 91 8.10 0.63 -6.49
CA PHE A 91 7.61 1.95 -6.13
C PHE A 91 8.03 2.99 -7.15
N ALA A 92 9.29 2.93 -7.59
CA ALA A 92 9.81 3.91 -8.55
C ALA A 92 9.17 3.74 -9.92
N THR A 93 9.03 2.50 -10.38
CA THR A 93 8.51 2.23 -11.72
C THR A 93 7.04 2.64 -11.87
N TYR A 94 6.24 2.38 -10.85
CA TYR A 94 4.81 2.63 -10.93
C TYR A 94 4.37 3.88 -10.16
N ASN A 95 5.33 4.59 -9.60
CA ASN A 95 5.06 5.84 -8.87
C ASN A 95 4.02 5.62 -7.77
N LEU A 96 4.22 4.58 -7.00
CA LEU A 96 3.27 4.17 -5.97
C LEU A 96 3.72 4.66 -4.60
N VAL A 97 2.77 4.65 -3.65
CA VAL A 97 3.06 4.95 -2.25
C VAL A 97 2.80 3.76 -1.33
N ALA A 98 2.16 2.72 -1.84
CA ALA A 98 1.88 1.49 -1.09
C ALA A 98 1.79 0.32 -2.05
N LEU A 99 2.13 -0.87 -1.54
CA LEU A 99 2.06 -2.11 -2.30
C LEU A 99 1.43 -3.19 -1.45
N PRO A 100 0.57 -4.02 -2.05
CA PRO A 100 0.02 -5.17 -1.31
C PRO A 100 1.06 -6.28 -1.18
N VAL A 101 1.04 -6.96 -0.04
CA VAL A 101 1.91 -8.10 0.24
C VAL A 101 1.03 -9.33 0.39
N VAL A 102 1.29 -10.36 -0.40
CA VAL A 102 0.52 -11.60 -0.38
C VAL A 102 1.44 -12.80 -0.14
N ASP A 103 0.85 -13.88 0.39
CA ASP A 103 1.59 -15.13 0.57
C ASP A 103 1.49 -15.98 -0.69
N GLU A 104 2.02 -17.20 -0.62
CA GLU A 104 2.03 -18.12 -1.77
C GLU A 104 0.63 -18.50 -2.23
N GLY A 105 -0.36 -18.44 -1.35
CA GLY A 105 -1.74 -18.76 -1.69
C GLY A 105 -2.57 -17.57 -2.14
N ASP A 106 -1.93 -16.44 -2.38
CA ASP A 106 -2.59 -15.18 -2.76
C ASP A 106 -3.48 -14.62 -1.66
N HIS A 107 -3.13 -14.86 -0.41
CA HIS A 107 -3.82 -14.23 0.72
C HIS A 107 -3.13 -12.93 1.08
N LEU A 108 -3.91 -11.88 1.22
CA LEU A 108 -3.32 -10.58 1.58
C LEU A 108 -2.84 -10.62 3.02
N LEU A 109 -1.56 -10.30 3.21
CA LEU A 109 -0.93 -10.26 4.51
C LEU A 109 -0.90 -8.84 5.07
N GLY A 110 -0.88 -7.86 4.21
CA GLY A 110 -0.80 -6.47 4.61
C GLY A 110 -0.32 -5.62 3.46
N ALA A 111 0.22 -4.46 3.78
CA ALA A 111 0.75 -3.55 2.78
C ALA A 111 2.07 -2.99 3.26
N VAL A 112 2.95 -2.70 2.31
CA VAL A 112 4.18 -1.98 2.59
C VAL A 112 4.05 -0.60 1.97
N THR A 113 4.42 0.43 2.74
CA THR A 113 4.35 1.81 2.26
C THR A 113 5.73 2.28 1.86
N VAL A 114 5.76 3.37 1.09
CA VAL A 114 7.03 3.97 0.70
C VAL A 114 7.81 4.44 1.92
N ASP A 115 7.12 4.89 2.96
CA ASP A 115 7.77 5.31 4.20
C ASP A 115 8.48 4.13 4.88
N ASP A 116 7.85 2.96 4.88
CA ASP A 116 8.47 1.77 5.44
C ASP A 116 9.74 1.41 4.69
N VAL A 117 9.72 1.55 3.37
CA VAL A 117 10.90 1.24 2.55
C VAL A 117 12.03 2.22 2.86
N ILE A 118 11.70 3.49 2.95
CA ILE A 118 12.70 4.51 3.25
C ILE A 118 13.33 4.23 4.62
N ASP A 119 12.52 3.90 5.62
CA ASP A 119 13.03 3.59 6.93
C ASP A 119 14.02 2.43 6.91
N HIS A 120 13.76 1.44 6.07
CA HIS A 120 14.63 0.28 5.97
C HIS A 120 15.90 0.55 5.17
N MET A 121 15.88 1.57 4.32
CA MET A 121 17.04 1.95 3.53
C MET A 121 18.04 2.79 4.30
N LEU A 122 17.60 3.45 5.37
CA LEU A 122 18.47 4.31 6.15
C LEU A 122 19.22 3.50 7.20
N PRO A 123 20.54 3.72 7.34
CA PRO A 123 21.27 3.10 8.44
C PRO A 123 20.73 3.59 9.77
N GLU A 124 20.75 2.71 10.75
CA GLU A 124 20.20 3.05 12.06
C GLU A 124 20.91 4.22 12.72
N ASP A 125 22.23 4.23 12.64
CA ASP A 125 23.00 5.33 13.21
C ASP A 125 22.78 6.63 12.46
N TRP A 126 22.47 6.56 11.17
CA TRP A 126 22.14 7.75 10.39
C TRP A 126 20.82 8.35 10.86
N ARG A 127 19.86 7.52 11.14
CA ARG A 127 18.58 7.98 11.67
C ARG A 127 18.72 8.56 13.07
N ASP A 128 19.55 7.95 13.90
CA ASP A 128 19.80 8.44 15.24
C ASP A 128 20.46 9.81 15.24
N SER A 129 21.30 10.07 14.24
CA SER A 129 22.02 11.33 14.13
C SER A 129 21.28 12.37 13.32
N ASP A 130 20.11 12.03 12.82
CA ASP A 130 19.33 12.91 11.95
C ASP A 130 19.02 14.24 12.63
N ASP A 131 18.68 14.20 13.89
CA ASP A 131 18.34 15.40 14.64
C ASP A 131 19.53 16.33 14.81
N ASP A 132 20.73 15.78 14.83
CA ASP A 132 21.94 16.53 15.11
C ASP A 132 22.67 16.99 13.86
N THR A 133 22.50 16.27 12.76
CA THR A 133 23.33 16.48 11.59
C THR A 133 22.54 16.52 10.29
N ASP A 134 21.37 17.10 10.32
CA ASP A 134 20.52 17.19 9.14
C ASP A 134 21.22 17.79 7.96
N ASP A 135 21.94 18.88 8.16
CA ASP A 135 22.61 19.58 7.07
C ASP A 135 23.67 18.71 6.43
N GLU A 136 24.41 17.97 7.22
CA GLU A 136 25.41 17.08 6.69
C GLU A 136 24.79 15.96 5.90
N ALA A 137 23.72 15.38 6.42
CA ALA A 137 23.05 14.28 5.75
C ALA A 137 22.52 14.73 4.40
N VAL A 138 21.92 15.91 4.35
CA VAL A 138 21.39 16.45 3.10
C VAL A 138 22.52 16.68 2.10
N THR A 139 23.60 17.25 2.54
CA THR A 139 24.75 17.55 1.67
C THR A 139 25.29 16.28 1.04
N ARG A 140 25.43 15.24 1.82
CA ARG A 140 25.96 13.99 1.30
C ARG A 140 24.97 13.25 0.44
N GLY A 141 23.70 13.44 0.71
CA GLY A 141 22.67 12.78 -0.07
C GLY A 141 22.47 13.34 -1.47
N ALA A 142 23.03 14.51 -1.68
CA ALA A 142 22.86 15.18 -2.97
C ALA A 142 23.64 14.52 -4.11
#